data_3d0bdae6013fba155f46246b1b65dab0
#
_entry.id   3d0bdae6013fba155f46246b1b65dab0
#
_cell.length_a   1.000
_cell.length_b   1.000
_cell.length_c   1.000
_cell.angle_alpha   90.00
_cell.angle_beta   90.00
_cell.angle_gamma   90.00
#
_symmetry.space_group_name_H-M   'P 1'
#
loop_
_entity.id
_entity.type
_entity.pdbx_description
1 polymer ?
#
loop_
_entity_poly.entity_id
_entity_poly.type
_entity_poly.pdbx_seq_one_letter_code
_entity_poly.pdbx_strand_id
1 'polypeptide(L)'
;LQSINPSTQAFLKQGLRDTDKRIHESKSVNPGFLLAVFLWRDVNEAWGKRKKTSINNTVALNTAIDFVLSKQSKIFPVQKRFIVTMSEIWRLQPRFENLNPKRIYRLLGHPRFRAAYDFLLLRNRQGEIGNDLAQWWIKFVEADDKTKSILIKKTKKNG
;
A
#
# COMPACT_ATOMS: atom_id res chain seq x y z
N LEU A 1 3.22 -22.89 -15.96
CA LEU A 1 2.35 -22.01 -15.18
C LEU A 1 2.54 -22.32 -13.71
N GLN A 2 3.34 -21.50 -13.01
CA GLN A 2 3.43 -21.60 -11.56
C GLN A 2 2.03 -21.34 -10.97
N SER A 3 1.54 -22.27 -10.17
CA SER A 3 0.27 -22.11 -9.50
C SER A 3 0.33 -20.89 -8.58
N ILE A 4 -0.62 -19.96 -8.75
CA ILE A 4 -0.74 -18.79 -7.90
C ILE A 4 -1.08 -19.27 -6.49
N ASN A 5 -0.32 -18.81 -5.50
CA ASN A 5 -0.55 -19.15 -4.09
C ASN A 5 -1.94 -18.67 -3.64
N PRO A 6 -2.66 -19.41 -2.78
CA PRO A 6 -3.98 -19.03 -2.27
C PRO A 6 -4.06 -17.63 -1.67
N SER A 7 -3.03 -17.18 -0.97
CA SER A 7 -2.96 -15.83 -0.41
C SER A 7 -2.95 -14.76 -1.50
N THR A 8 -2.19 -14.98 -2.56
CA THR A 8 -2.16 -14.09 -3.74
C THR A 8 -3.51 -14.10 -4.46
N GLN A 9 -4.14 -15.26 -4.61
CA GLN A 9 -5.46 -15.38 -5.20
C GLN A 9 -6.51 -14.57 -4.42
N ALA A 10 -6.50 -14.66 -3.09
CA ALA A 10 -7.42 -13.91 -2.24
C ALA A 10 -7.22 -12.39 -2.39
N PHE A 11 -5.97 -11.94 -2.43
CA PHE A 11 -5.60 -10.54 -2.60
C PHE A 11 -6.06 -10.01 -3.97
N LEU A 12 -5.82 -10.78 -5.04
CA LEU A 12 -6.26 -10.45 -6.40
C LEU A 12 -7.78 -10.41 -6.50
N LYS A 13 -8.48 -11.39 -5.93
CA LYS A 13 -9.96 -11.41 -5.93
C LYS A 13 -10.53 -10.17 -5.25
N GLN A 14 -9.96 -9.75 -4.13
CA GLN A 14 -10.40 -8.54 -3.44
C GLN A 14 -10.12 -7.29 -4.27
N GLY A 15 -8.95 -7.20 -4.89
CA GLY A 15 -8.60 -6.10 -5.79
C GLY A 15 -9.54 -6.01 -7.00
N LEU A 16 -9.91 -7.15 -7.57
CA LEU A 16 -10.88 -7.23 -8.68
C LEU A 16 -12.28 -6.81 -8.24
N ARG A 17 -12.73 -7.22 -7.06
CA ARG A 17 -14.02 -6.78 -6.51
C ARG A 17 -14.07 -5.28 -6.30
N ASP A 18 -13.00 -4.71 -5.75
CA ASP A 18 -12.89 -3.26 -5.53
C ASP A 18 -12.89 -2.52 -6.87
N THR A 19 -12.26 -3.10 -7.91
CA THR A 19 -12.27 -2.57 -9.27
C THR A 19 -13.67 -2.61 -9.89
N ASP A 20 -14.37 -3.71 -9.76
CA ASP A 20 -15.76 -3.85 -10.25
C ASP A 20 -16.68 -2.82 -9.60
N LYS A 21 -16.53 -2.60 -8.30
CA LYS A 21 -17.26 -1.58 -7.56
C LYS A 21 -16.97 -0.18 -8.12
N ARG A 22 -15.70 0.14 -8.41
CA ARG A 22 -15.33 1.44 -9.00
C ARG A 22 -15.93 1.62 -10.39
N ILE A 23 -15.95 0.58 -11.21
CA ILE A 23 -16.59 0.60 -12.54
C ILE A 23 -18.07 0.89 -12.39
N HIS A 24 -18.79 0.19 -11.50
CA HIS A 24 -20.20 0.41 -11.22
C HIS A 24 -20.48 1.84 -10.74
N GLU A 25 -19.60 2.43 -9.96
CA GLU A 25 -19.72 3.79 -9.47
C GLU A 25 -19.18 4.84 -10.47
N SER A 26 -18.87 4.44 -11.71
CA SER A 26 -18.28 5.28 -12.77
C SER A 26 -16.96 5.95 -12.35
N LYS A 27 -16.19 5.32 -11.45
CA LYS A 27 -14.88 5.79 -11.03
C LYS A 27 -13.80 5.23 -11.96
N SER A 28 -12.75 6.01 -12.16
CA SER A 28 -11.60 5.57 -12.96
C SER A 28 -10.86 4.41 -12.30
N VAL A 29 -10.42 3.45 -13.11
CA VAL A 29 -9.57 2.33 -12.70
C VAL A 29 -8.14 2.65 -13.11
N ASN A 30 -7.19 2.57 -12.16
CA ASN A 30 -5.77 2.79 -12.42
C ASN A 30 -5.08 1.43 -12.63
N PRO A 31 -4.55 1.15 -13.86
CA PRO A 31 -3.83 -0.10 -14.11
C PRO A 31 -2.61 -0.29 -13.21
N GLY A 32 -1.95 0.78 -12.82
CA GLY A 32 -0.82 0.73 -11.87
C GLY A 32 -1.22 0.18 -10.52
N PHE A 33 -2.42 0.51 -10.04
CA PHE A 33 -2.95 -0.06 -8.80
C PHE A 33 -3.15 -1.57 -8.90
N LEU A 34 -3.76 -2.05 -9.99
CA LEU A 34 -3.98 -3.48 -10.20
C LEU A 34 -2.65 -4.25 -10.31
N LEU A 35 -1.68 -3.69 -11.02
CA LEU A 35 -0.34 -4.27 -11.11
C LEU A 35 0.36 -4.30 -9.75
N ALA A 36 0.20 -3.26 -8.94
CA ALA A 36 0.72 -3.22 -7.57
C ALA A 36 0.10 -4.34 -6.71
N VAL A 37 -1.19 -4.57 -6.83
CA VAL A 37 -1.89 -5.68 -6.16
C VAL A 37 -1.33 -7.03 -6.62
N PHE A 38 -1.16 -7.20 -7.93
CA PHE A 38 -0.69 -8.45 -8.52
C PHE A 38 0.72 -8.83 -8.06
N LEU A 39 1.63 -7.85 -7.97
CA LEU A 39 3.03 -8.11 -7.63
C LEU A 39 3.35 -7.93 -6.14
N TRP A 40 2.40 -7.50 -5.33
CA TRP A 40 2.64 -7.20 -3.91
C TRP A 40 3.20 -8.37 -3.13
N ARG A 41 2.72 -9.56 -3.37
CA ARG A 41 3.22 -10.74 -2.65
C ARG A 41 4.72 -10.92 -2.85
N ASP A 42 5.18 -10.79 -4.11
CA ASP A 42 6.60 -10.93 -4.43
C ASP A 42 7.44 -9.83 -3.77
N VAL A 43 6.93 -8.59 -3.80
CA VAL A 43 7.58 -7.45 -3.14
C VAL A 43 7.63 -7.64 -1.63
N ASN A 44 6.53 -8.04 -1.03
CA ASN A 44 6.44 -8.23 0.42
C ASN A 44 7.35 -9.35 0.91
N GLU A 45 7.42 -10.45 0.18
CA GLU A 45 8.32 -11.56 0.45
C GLU A 45 9.79 -11.14 0.34
N ALA A 46 10.14 -10.46 -0.74
CA ALA A 46 11.49 -9.94 -0.96
C ALA A 46 11.88 -8.91 0.12
N TRP A 47 10.95 -8.08 0.53
CA TRP A 47 11.15 -7.10 1.61
C TRP A 47 11.37 -7.80 2.95
N GLY A 48 10.55 -8.81 3.27
CA GLY A 48 10.68 -9.60 4.49
C GLY A 48 12.06 -10.23 4.65
N LYS A 49 12.60 -10.78 3.57
CA LYS A 49 13.96 -11.35 3.55
C LYS A 49 15.04 -10.29 3.82
N ARG A 50 14.90 -9.10 3.22
CA ARG A 50 15.89 -8.01 3.33
C ARG A 50 15.82 -7.27 4.65
N LYS A 51 14.68 -7.19 5.29
CA LYS A 51 14.52 -6.61 6.64
C LYS A 51 15.40 -7.31 7.67
N LYS A 52 15.60 -8.62 7.52
CA LYS A 52 16.40 -9.42 8.46
C LYS A 52 17.89 -9.04 8.46
N THR A 53 18.39 -8.53 7.36
CA THR A 53 19.80 -8.22 7.16
C THR A 53 20.10 -6.74 6.98
N SER A 54 19.08 -5.90 6.81
CA SER A 54 19.22 -4.47 6.59
C SER A 54 18.95 -3.69 7.86
N ILE A 55 19.78 -2.65 8.12
CA ILE A 55 19.61 -1.72 9.23
C ILE A 55 18.44 -0.76 8.96
N ASN A 56 18.10 -0.53 7.69
CA ASN A 56 17.11 0.46 7.28
C ASN A 56 15.99 -0.19 6.48
N ASN A 57 14.76 -0.15 7.03
CA ASN A 57 13.58 -0.70 6.39
C ASN A 57 13.25 -0.06 5.04
N THR A 58 13.51 1.23 4.88
CA THR A 58 13.26 1.95 3.62
C THR A 58 14.20 1.45 2.53
N VAL A 59 15.47 1.27 2.84
CA VAL A 59 16.46 0.72 1.90
C VAL A 59 16.09 -0.72 1.54
N ALA A 60 15.70 -1.52 2.51
CA ALA A 60 15.27 -2.91 2.30
C ALA A 60 14.08 -2.99 1.33
N LEU A 61 13.08 -2.11 1.51
CA LEU A 61 11.91 -2.04 0.64
C LEU A 61 12.28 -1.60 -0.78
N ASN A 62 13.08 -0.56 -0.92
CA ASN A 62 13.53 -0.09 -2.23
C ASN A 62 14.29 -1.17 -3.00
N THR A 63 15.17 -1.90 -2.32
CA THR A 63 15.91 -3.01 -2.91
C THR A 63 14.97 -4.14 -3.33
N ALA A 64 13.98 -4.46 -2.51
CA ALA A 64 12.97 -5.47 -2.84
C ALA A 64 12.15 -5.08 -4.08
N ILE A 65 11.73 -3.83 -4.17
CA ILE A 65 11.00 -3.29 -5.33
C ILE A 65 11.83 -3.41 -6.59
N ASP A 66 13.09 -2.96 -6.56
CA ASP A 66 13.99 -3.02 -7.72
C ASP A 66 14.22 -4.46 -8.17
N PHE A 67 14.39 -5.37 -7.23
CA PHE A 67 14.57 -6.81 -7.51
C PHE A 67 13.34 -7.39 -8.23
N VAL A 68 12.15 -7.14 -7.72
CA VAL A 68 10.90 -7.68 -8.30
C VAL A 68 10.62 -7.08 -9.66
N LEU A 69 10.76 -5.76 -9.81
CA LEU A 69 10.52 -5.08 -11.08
C LEU A 69 11.54 -5.49 -12.15
N SER A 70 12.80 -5.69 -11.76
CA SER A 70 13.83 -6.17 -12.66
C SER A 70 13.53 -7.57 -13.20
N LYS A 71 13.05 -8.46 -12.31
CA LYS A 71 12.60 -9.81 -12.68
C LYS A 71 11.39 -9.75 -13.62
N GLN A 72 10.43 -8.91 -13.29
CA GLN A 72 9.19 -8.75 -14.05
C GLN A 72 9.44 -8.23 -15.47
N SER A 73 10.38 -7.31 -15.63
CA SER A 73 10.72 -6.72 -16.94
C SER A 73 11.23 -7.74 -17.96
N LYS A 74 11.76 -8.88 -17.48
CA LYS A 74 12.22 -9.98 -18.33
C LYS A 74 11.06 -10.85 -18.84
N ILE A 75 9.91 -10.80 -18.20
CA ILE A 75 8.74 -11.60 -18.55
C ILE A 75 7.88 -10.86 -19.58
N PHE A 76 7.48 -9.62 -19.26
CA PHE A 76 6.81 -8.73 -20.20
C PHE A 76 7.05 -7.27 -19.80
N PRO A 77 7.08 -6.35 -20.77
CA PRO A 77 7.32 -4.93 -20.47
C PRO A 77 6.09 -4.29 -19.84
N VAL A 78 6.33 -3.47 -18.80
CA VAL A 78 5.32 -2.64 -18.18
C VAL A 78 5.66 -1.17 -18.47
N GLN A 79 4.67 -0.36 -18.84
CA GLN A 79 4.88 1.05 -19.12
C GLN A 79 5.45 1.76 -17.90
N LYS A 80 6.43 2.64 -18.13
CA LYS A 80 7.15 3.37 -17.08
C LYS A 80 6.21 4.11 -16.11
N ARG A 81 5.15 4.73 -16.64
CA ARG A 81 4.16 5.44 -15.82
C ARG A 81 3.47 4.54 -14.78
N PHE A 82 3.23 3.27 -15.14
CA PHE A 82 2.65 2.29 -14.21
C PHE A 82 3.67 1.82 -13.18
N ILE A 83 4.92 1.66 -13.57
CA ILE A 83 6.03 1.31 -12.65
C ILE A 83 6.18 2.40 -11.59
N VAL A 84 6.10 3.67 -11.98
CA VAL A 84 6.16 4.79 -11.03
C VAL A 84 5.00 4.70 -10.03
N THR A 85 3.78 4.52 -10.50
CA THR A 85 2.59 4.39 -9.65
C THR A 85 2.71 3.21 -8.67
N MET A 86 3.08 2.03 -9.17
CA MET A 86 3.27 0.83 -8.36
C MET A 86 4.30 1.06 -7.26
N SER A 87 5.45 1.60 -7.62
CA SER A 87 6.56 1.85 -6.71
C SER A 87 6.17 2.85 -5.62
N GLU A 88 5.46 3.92 -5.96
CA GLU A 88 4.97 4.91 -5.00
C GLU A 88 3.97 4.30 -4.02
N ILE A 89 3.00 3.51 -4.50
CA ILE A 89 2.03 2.81 -3.65
C ILE A 89 2.74 1.94 -2.63
N TRP A 90 3.70 1.14 -3.06
CA TRP A 90 4.45 0.23 -2.19
C TRP A 90 5.32 0.98 -1.18
N ARG A 91 6.04 2.04 -1.62
CA ARG A 91 6.91 2.83 -0.75
C ARG A 91 6.16 3.58 0.34
N LEU A 92 4.91 3.92 0.09
CA LEU A 92 4.07 4.60 1.07
C LEU A 92 3.57 3.65 2.18
N GLN A 93 3.54 2.32 1.96
CA GLN A 93 2.96 1.39 2.92
C GLN A 93 3.57 1.49 4.33
N PRO A 94 4.89 1.46 4.54
CA PRO A 94 5.43 1.58 5.89
C PRO A 94 5.17 2.94 6.53
N ARG A 95 4.90 3.99 5.76
CA ARG A 95 4.63 5.32 6.29
C ARG A 95 3.30 5.40 7.05
N PHE A 96 2.35 4.54 6.75
CA PHE A 96 1.07 4.47 7.49
C PHE A 96 1.24 4.02 8.94
N GLU A 97 2.31 3.32 9.26
CA GLU A 97 2.58 2.83 10.61
C GLU A 97 3.14 3.91 11.55
N ASN A 98 3.62 5.01 11.01
CA ASN A 98 4.20 6.10 11.79
C ASN A 98 3.19 7.23 11.97
N LEU A 99 2.57 7.28 13.15
CA LEU A 99 1.53 8.25 13.48
C LEU A 99 2.07 9.56 14.07
N ASN A 100 3.26 10.00 13.63
CA ASN A 100 3.79 11.32 13.94
C ASN A 100 2.99 12.40 13.18
N PRO A 101 2.55 13.51 13.82
CA PRO A 101 1.70 14.51 13.18
C PRO A 101 2.24 15.07 11.87
N LYS A 102 3.53 15.43 11.81
CA LYS A 102 4.14 15.93 10.57
C LYS A 102 4.10 14.90 9.45
N ARG A 103 4.37 13.65 9.80
CA ARG A 103 4.38 12.54 8.83
C ARG A 103 2.99 12.19 8.35
N ILE A 104 1.98 12.25 9.23
CA ILE A 104 0.58 12.04 8.87
C ILE A 104 0.14 13.08 7.84
N TYR A 105 0.36 14.36 8.09
CA TYR A 105 -0.03 15.43 7.16
C TYR A 105 0.75 15.38 5.85
N ARG A 106 2.04 15.04 5.91
CA ARG A 106 2.85 14.87 4.71
C ARG A 106 2.34 13.72 3.84
N LEU A 107 1.98 12.61 4.49
CA LEU A 107 1.41 11.44 3.80
C LEU A 107 0.05 11.78 3.19
N LEU A 108 -0.82 12.46 3.94
CA LEU A 108 -2.14 12.89 3.47
C LEU A 108 -2.04 13.80 2.24
N GLY A 109 -1.01 14.63 2.16
CA GLY A 109 -0.76 15.52 1.03
C GLY A 109 -0.08 14.87 -0.17
N HIS A 110 0.31 13.61 -0.08
CA HIS A 110 0.98 12.94 -1.18
C HIS A 110 0.02 12.65 -2.33
N PRO A 111 0.41 12.89 -3.61
CA PRO A 111 -0.48 12.67 -4.77
C PRO A 111 -1.01 11.23 -4.88
N ARG A 112 -0.29 10.26 -4.38
CA ARG A 112 -0.69 8.85 -4.38
C ARG A 112 -1.31 8.39 -3.05
N PHE A 113 -1.63 9.31 -2.16
CA PHE A 113 -2.19 8.95 -0.85
C PHE A 113 -3.44 8.08 -0.99
N ARG A 114 -4.40 8.47 -1.82
CA ARG A 114 -5.66 7.73 -1.95
C ARG A 114 -5.45 6.30 -2.43
N ALA A 115 -4.63 6.12 -3.45
CA ALA A 115 -4.30 4.79 -3.95
C ALA A 115 -3.56 3.94 -2.89
N ALA A 116 -2.60 4.53 -2.20
CA ALA A 116 -1.85 3.86 -1.15
C ALA A 116 -2.72 3.51 0.06
N TYR A 117 -3.66 4.38 0.41
CA TYR A 117 -4.65 4.14 1.47
C TYR A 117 -5.59 2.99 1.10
N ASP A 118 -6.13 2.98 -0.12
CA ASP A 118 -6.96 1.87 -0.60
C ASP A 118 -6.20 0.55 -0.57
N PHE A 119 -4.91 0.58 -0.91
CA PHE A 119 -4.01 -0.56 -0.84
C PHE A 119 -3.79 -1.04 0.61
N LEU A 120 -3.62 -0.13 1.55
CA LEU A 120 -3.52 -0.43 2.98
C LEU A 120 -4.76 -1.17 3.48
N LEU A 121 -5.96 -0.71 3.10
CA LEU A 121 -7.22 -1.35 3.48
C LEU A 121 -7.34 -2.74 2.89
N LEU A 122 -6.84 -2.93 1.67
CA LEU A 122 -6.80 -4.25 1.03
C LEU A 122 -5.89 -5.20 1.81
N ARG A 123 -4.71 -4.74 2.25
CA ARG A 123 -3.80 -5.50 3.09
C ARG A 123 -4.42 -5.85 4.45
N ASN A 124 -5.19 -4.93 5.03
CA ASN A 124 -5.92 -5.18 6.26
C ASN A 124 -6.94 -6.32 6.10
N ARG A 125 -7.70 -6.32 5.01
CA ARG A 125 -8.68 -7.38 4.74
C ARG A 125 -8.03 -8.75 4.58
N GLN A 126 -6.77 -8.79 4.16
CA GLN A 126 -5.98 -10.03 4.02
C GLN A 126 -5.23 -10.40 5.31
N GLY A 127 -5.40 -9.64 6.39
CA GLY A 127 -4.79 -9.93 7.66
C GLY A 127 -3.33 -9.50 7.81
N GLU A 128 -2.77 -8.77 6.85
CA GLU A 128 -1.38 -8.29 6.92
C GLU A 128 -1.20 -7.11 7.86
N ILE A 129 -2.23 -6.29 8.01
CA ILE A 129 -2.23 -5.08 8.83
C ILE A 129 -3.26 -5.22 9.93
N GLY A 130 -2.90 -4.87 11.16
CA GLY A 130 -3.79 -4.92 12.32
C GLY A 130 -5.01 -4.00 12.17
N ASN A 131 -6.12 -4.43 12.72
CA ASN A 131 -7.38 -3.69 12.66
C ASN A 131 -7.30 -2.32 13.33
N ASP A 132 -6.53 -2.19 14.41
CA ASP A 132 -6.39 -0.92 15.14
C ASP A 132 -5.80 0.17 14.24
N LEU A 133 -4.74 -0.14 13.50
CA LEU A 133 -4.11 0.79 12.57
C LEU A 133 -5.05 1.14 11.43
N ALA A 134 -5.69 0.15 10.81
CA ALA A 134 -6.63 0.35 9.72
C ALA A 134 -7.82 1.22 10.15
N GLN A 135 -8.41 0.94 11.32
CA GLN A 135 -9.53 1.73 11.85
C GLN A 135 -9.13 3.16 12.18
N TRP A 136 -7.93 3.38 12.70
CA TRP A 136 -7.42 4.74 12.94
C TRP A 136 -7.39 5.55 11.63
N TRP A 137 -6.85 4.97 10.57
CA TRP A 137 -6.77 5.64 9.26
C TRP A 137 -8.14 5.87 8.64
N ILE A 138 -9.06 4.92 8.76
CA ILE A 138 -10.45 5.07 8.27
C ILE A 138 -11.12 6.26 8.95
N LYS A 139 -11.05 6.33 10.28
CA LYS A 139 -11.60 7.44 11.05
C LYS A 139 -10.97 8.78 10.67
N PHE A 140 -9.64 8.79 10.53
CA PHE A 140 -8.91 10.00 10.19
C PHE A 140 -9.26 10.52 8.80
N VAL A 141 -9.30 9.65 7.80
CA VAL A 141 -9.61 10.03 6.41
C VAL A 141 -11.04 10.57 6.28
N GLU A 142 -11.99 9.99 6.99
CA GLU A 142 -13.39 10.40 6.96
C GLU A 142 -13.71 11.63 7.83
N ALA A 143 -12.81 12.02 8.73
CA ALA A 143 -13.01 13.10 9.67
C ALA A 143 -12.93 14.48 9.02
N ASP A 144 -13.65 15.47 9.60
CA ASP A 144 -13.43 16.87 9.29
C ASP A 144 -12.10 17.37 9.90
N ASP A 145 -11.68 18.59 9.55
CA ASP A 145 -10.39 19.13 10.01
C ASP A 145 -10.30 19.24 11.54
N LYS A 146 -11.39 19.57 12.21
CA LYS A 146 -11.45 19.65 13.66
C LYS A 146 -11.22 18.28 14.31
N THR A 147 -11.92 17.26 13.82
CA THR A 147 -11.79 15.88 14.32
C THR A 147 -10.42 15.30 14.01
N LYS A 148 -9.86 15.59 12.82
CA LYS A 148 -8.49 15.21 12.49
C LYS A 148 -7.48 15.75 13.49
N SER A 149 -7.60 17.02 13.87
CA SER A 149 -6.73 17.64 14.88
C SER A 149 -6.84 16.95 16.24
N ILE A 150 -8.04 16.56 16.65
CA ILE A 150 -8.27 15.83 17.89
C ILE A 150 -7.62 14.45 17.86
N LEU A 151 -7.77 13.72 16.76
CA LEU A 151 -7.18 12.39 16.60
C LEU A 151 -5.64 12.44 16.67
N ILE A 152 -5.04 13.45 16.05
CA ILE A 152 -3.58 13.65 16.08
C ILE A 152 -3.10 13.99 17.50
N LYS A 153 -3.81 14.83 18.24
CA LYS A 153 -3.47 15.15 19.63
C LYS A 153 -3.49 13.91 20.53
N LYS A 154 -4.44 13.01 20.30
CA LYS A 154 -4.50 11.74 21.04
C LYS A 154 -3.30 10.84 20.77
N THR A 155 -2.78 10.82 19.55
CA THR A 155 -1.58 10.02 19.23
C THR A 155 -0.33 10.55 19.92
N LYS A 156 -0.22 11.88 20.12
CA LYS A 156 0.89 12.49 20.87
C LYS A 156 0.92 12.10 22.34
N LYS A 157 -0.25 11.89 22.96
CA LYS A 157 -0.34 11.54 24.39
C LYS A 157 0.00 10.08 24.65
N ASN A 158 -0.11 9.23 23.65
CA ASN A 158 0.12 7.78 23.75
C ASN A 158 1.51 7.35 23.23
N GLY A 159 2.32 8.31 22.78
CA GLY A 159 3.67 8.06 22.25
C GLY A 159 4.77 8.41 23.24
#